data_186cd21c808911a61d2e4a6ed19309a2
#
_entry.id   186cd21c808911a61d2e4a6ed19309a2
#
_cell.length_a   1.000
_cell.length_b   1.000
_cell.length_c   1.000
_cell.angle_alpha   90.00
_cell.angle_beta   90.00
_cell.angle_gamma   90.00
#
_symmetry.space_group_name_H-M   'P 1'
#
loop_
_entity.id
_entity.type
_entity.pdbx_description
1 polymer ?
#
loop_
_entity_poly.entity_id
_entity_poly.type
_entity_poly.pdbx_seq_one_letter_code
_entity_poly.pdbx_strand_id
1 'polypeptide(L)'
;ISIFLGEQLEDVVAQLVETGKADNLKEGGVLRTGVSTLPDFVKDATDRNRTSPFAFTGNKFEFRMVGSEDSIGSPNTTLNAIVAEAFCEAADRLEGAEDFDMAVHDLIKEYASKHQRIVFNGNGYSDEWVEEAERRGLPNIKSMVDAIPALNTEKAVALFEKFGVFTKAELDSRVEIEYETYAKEINIEAKA
;
A
#
# COMPACT_ATOMS: atom_id res chain seq x y z
N ILE A 1 0.17 -6.70 3.41
CA ILE A 1 0.89 -5.42 3.20
C ILE A 1 0.32 -4.40 4.17
N SER A 2 1.20 -3.72 4.93
CA SER A 2 0.86 -2.52 5.69
C SER A 2 1.22 -1.27 4.89
N ILE A 3 0.53 -0.18 5.19
CA ILE A 3 0.88 1.14 4.66
C ILE A 3 1.47 1.96 5.80
N PHE A 4 2.66 2.50 5.58
CA PHE A 4 3.29 3.46 6.47
C PHE A 4 2.98 4.88 5.97
N LEU A 5 2.41 5.71 6.82
CA LEU A 5 2.08 7.11 6.51
C LEU A 5 3.07 8.11 7.13
N GLY A 6 3.70 7.74 8.24
CA GLY A 6 4.45 8.65 9.09
C GLY A 6 3.56 9.44 10.05
N GLU A 7 4.17 9.97 11.11
CA GLU A 7 3.43 10.61 12.20
C GLU A 7 2.58 11.81 11.75
N GLN A 8 3.10 12.59 10.79
CA GLN A 8 2.41 13.79 10.33
C GLN A 8 1.15 13.48 9.54
N LEU A 9 1.24 12.58 8.56
CA LEU A 9 0.09 12.23 7.72
C LEU A 9 -0.92 11.39 8.50
N GLU A 10 -0.46 10.53 9.41
CA GLU A 10 -1.37 9.77 10.29
C GLU A 10 -2.18 10.71 11.18
N ASP A 11 -1.57 11.74 11.75
CA ASP A 11 -2.26 12.74 12.56
C ASP A 11 -3.32 13.49 11.75
N VAL A 12 -2.98 13.91 10.53
CA VAL A 12 -3.93 14.55 9.60
C VAL A 12 -5.12 13.62 9.29
N VAL A 13 -4.85 12.35 8.99
CA VAL A 13 -5.89 11.35 8.71
C VAL A 13 -6.76 11.10 9.94
N ALA A 14 -6.16 11.00 11.12
CA ALA A 14 -6.90 10.84 12.38
C ALA A 14 -7.82 12.03 12.65
N GLN A 15 -7.32 13.26 12.51
CA GLN A 15 -8.14 14.48 12.65
C GLN A 15 -9.32 14.50 11.66
N LEU A 16 -9.08 14.14 10.39
CA LEU A 16 -10.14 14.07 9.38
C LEU A 16 -11.22 13.04 9.73
N VAL A 17 -10.81 11.88 10.24
CA VAL A 17 -11.75 10.82 10.65
C VAL A 17 -12.57 11.25 11.86
N GLU A 18 -11.93 11.83 12.89
CA GLU A 18 -12.57 12.17 14.17
C GLU A 18 -13.42 13.43 14.10
N THR A 19 -12.87 14.50 13.54
CA THR A 19 -13.49 15.83 13.59
C THR A 19 -14.05 16.30 12.23
N GLY A 20 -13.64 15.63 11.15
CA GLY A 20 -13.96 16.03 9.79
C GLY A 20 -13.11 17.20 9.27
N LYS A 21 -12.10 17.65 10.04
CA LYS A 21 -11.18 18.72 9.63
C LYS A 21 -9.79 18.42 10.12
N ALA A 22 -8.79 18.82 9.36
CA ALA A 22 -7.40 18.80 9.79
C ALA A 22 -6.92 20.24 10.00
N ASP A 23 -7.07 20.74 11.20
CA ASP A 23 -6.78 22.16 11.54
C ASP A 23 -5.33 22.37 11.99
N ASN A 24 -4.62 21.32 12.37
CA ASN A 24 -3.24 21.37 12.86
C ASN A 24 -2.33 20.42 12.11
N LEU A 25 -1.18 20.92 11.66
CA LEU A 25 -0.08 20.10 11.18
C LEU A 25 0.92 19.93 12.32
N LYS A 26 1.31 18.68 12.64
CA LYS A 26 2.49 18.45 13.48
C LYS A 26 3.71 18.96 12.72
N GLU A 27 4.26 20.09 13.15
CA GLU A 27 5.55 20.54 12.64
C GLU A 27 6.64 19.58 13.08
N GLY A 28 7.58 19.26 12.19
CA GLY A 28 8.68 18.32 12.43
C GLY A 28 9.62 18.71 13.57
N GLY A 29 9.38 19.87 14.20
CA GLY A 29 10.19 20.41 15.30
C GLY A 29 11.58 20.88 14.84
N VAL A 30 12.30 21.47 15.77
CA VAL A 30 13.66 21.98 15.55
C VAL A 30 14.65 21.08 16.26
N LEU A 31 15.65 20.59 15.57
CA LEU A 31 16.78 19.89 16.16
C LEU A 31 17.76 20.94 16.74
N ARG A 32 17.77 21.06 18.03
CA ARG A 32 18.75 21.89 18.75
C ARG A 32 19.97 21.06 19.07
N THR A 33 21.08 21.41 18.47
CA THR A 33 22.35 20.68 18.69
C THR A 33 22.97 20.92 20.04
N GLY A 34 22.51 21.95 20.77
CA GLY A 34 23.13 22.37 22.06
C GLY A 34 24.48 23.05 21.90
N VAL A 35 24.94 23.26 20.68
CA VAL A 35 26.21 23.92 20.36
C VAL A 35 25.93 25.32 19.82
N SER A 36 26.42 26.36 20.50
CA SER A 36 26.12 27.75 20.15
C SER A 36 26.61 28.22 18.76
N THR A 37 27.49 27.45 18.17
CA THR A 37 28.08 27.75 16.82
C THR A 37 27.33 27.08 15.66
N LEU A 38 26.38 26.19 15.95
CA LEU A 38 25.58 25.54 14.93
C LEU A 38 24.18 26.12 14.92
N PRO A 39 23.62 26.45 13.76
CA PRO A 39 22.25 26.91 13.64
C PRO A 39 21.27 25.77 14.04
N ASP A 40 20.10 26.17 14.48
CA ASP A 40 18.99 25.23 14.65
C ASP A 40 18.56 24.68 13.28
N PHE A 41 18.39 23.37 13.17
CA PHE A 41 17.94 22.70 11.95
C PHE A 41 16.47 22.31 12.09
N VAL A 42 15.68 22.68 11.10
CA VAL A 42 14.31 22.15 10.99
C VAL A 42 14.42 20.65 10.70
N LYS A 43 13.79 19.82 11.53
CA LYS A 43 13.71 18.38 11.24
C LYS A 43 12.95 18.19 9.95
N ASP A 44 13.55 17.43 9.04
CA ASP A 44 12.86 16.97 7.85
C ASP A 44 11.70 16.05 8.29
N ALA A 45 10.47 16.42 7.93
CA ALA A 45 9.27 15.63 8.20
C ALA A 45 9.12 14.45 7.25
N THR A 46 9.97 14.37 6.20
CA THR A 46 10.00 13.24 5.29
C THR A 46 10.69 12.06 5.95
N ASP A 47 9.91 11.12 6.45
CA ASP A 47 10.46 9.91 7.03
C ASP A 47 10.87 8.94 5.90
N ARG A 48 12.17 8.72 5.77
CA ARG A 48 12.70 7.68 4.88
C ARG A 48 12.57 6.31 5.55
N ASN A 49 11.34 5.86 5.70
CA ASN A 49 11.06 4.59 6.35
C ASN A 49 11.53 3.42 5.48
N ARG A 50 12.32 2.53 6.09
CA ARG A 50 12.79 1.27 5.48
C ARG A 50 12.14 0.04 6.10
N THR A 51 11.21 0.22 7.02
CA THR A 51 10.55 -0.84 7.79
C THR A 51 9.14 -1.14 7.31
N SER A 52 8.73 -0.60 6.16
CA SER A 52 7.44 -0.90 5.55
C SER A 52 7.60 -1.29 4.07
N PRO A 53 6.88 -2.30 3.60
CA PRO A 53 6.84 -2.67 2.19
C PRO A 53 6.11 -1.64 1.32
N PHE A 54 5.29 -0.76 1.92
CA PHE A 54 4.58 0.29 1.20
C PHE A 54 4.53 1.56 2.05
N ALA A 55 5.42 2.52 1.75
CA ALA A 55 5.65 3.68 2.58
C ALA A 55 5.41 4.99 1.83
N PHE A 56 4.73 5.93 2.49
CA PHE A 56 4.68 7.32 2.04
C PHE A 56 6.00 8.02 2.39
N THR A 57 6.63 8.64 1.40
CA THR A 57 7.95 9.28 1.54
C THR A 57 7.89 10.79 1.26
N GLY A 58 6.83 11.44 1.72
CA GLY A 58 6.64 12.89 1.66
C GLY A 58 5.81 13.35 0.45
N ASN A 59 6.02 12.82 -0.72
CA ASN A 59 5.29 13.19 -1.94
C ASN A 59 4.94 12.01 -2.86
N LYS A 60 5.31 10.80 -2.45
CA LYS A 60 5.07 9.57 -3.21
C LYS A 60 4.97 8.37 -2.27
N PHE A 61 4.42 7.28 -2.78
CA PHE A 61 4.53 5.97 -2.15
C PHE A 61 5.65 5.17 -2.80
N GLU A 62 6.44 4.49 -1.97
CA GLU A 62 7.42 3.52 -2.41
C GLU A 62 6.93 2.11 -2.07
N PHE A 63 6.80 1.27 -3.08
CA PHE A 63 6.54 -0.15 -2.93
C PHE A 63 7.85 -0.92 -2.97
N ARG A 64 8.06 -1.77 -1.98
CA ARG A 64 9.28 -2.58 -1.84
C ARG A 64 8.89 -4.03 -1.69
N MET A 65 9.53 -4.89 -2.45
CA MET A 65 9.38 -6.34 -2.37
C MET A 65 10.73 -7.01 -2.58
N VAL A 66 10.86 -8.24 -2.10
CA VAL A 66 12.00 -9.11 -2.41
C VAL A 66 11.85 -9.64 -3.83
N GLY A 67 12.94 -10.13 -4.45
CA GLY A 67 12.93 -10.63 -5.81
C GLY A 67 13.89 -9.86 -6.72
N SER A 68 15.18 -9.79 -6.32
CA SER A 68 16.19 -9.01 -7.05
C SER A 68 16.46 -9.52 -8.47
N GLU A 69 16.13 -10.77 -8.76
CA GLU A 69 16.25 -11.40 -10.07
C GLU A 69 14.93 -11.51 -10.83
N ASP A 70 13.82 -11.15 -10.16
CA ASP A 70 12.47 -11.26 -10.74
C ASP A 70 12.11 -10.02 -11.58
N SER A 71 11.18 -10.24 -12.51
CA SER A 71 10.61 -9.15 -13.27
C SER A 71 9.66 -8.30 -12.42
N ILE A 72 9.83 -6.97 -12.47
CA ILE A 72 8.90 -6.02 -11.87
C ILE A 72 7.60 -5.87 -12.66
N GLY A 73 7.46 -6.55 -13.79
CA GLY A 73 6.30 -6.42 -14.68
C GLY A 73 4.99 -6.81 -14.01
N SER A 74 4.92 -8.00 -13.41
CA SER A 74 3.69 -8.49 -12.76
C SER A 74 3.23 -7.63 -11.58
N PRO A 75 4.10 -7.28 -10.60
CA PRO A 75 3.67 -6.40 -9.51
C PRO A 75 3.26 -5.02 -9.98
N ASN A 76 3.98 -4.43 -10.95
CA ASN A 76 3.60 -3.11 -11.49
C ASN A 76 2.26 -3.16 -12.23
N THR A 77 2.01 -4.20 -13.03
CA THR A 77 0.73 -4.38 -13.72
C THR A 77 -0.42 -4.46 -12.71
N THR A 78 -0.26 -5.25 -11.66
CA THR A 78 -1.27 -5.42 -10.62
C THR A 78 -1.51 -4.13 -9.85
N LEU A 79 -0.45 -3.45 -9.41
CA LEU A 79 -0.57 -2.18 -8.68
C LEU A 79 -1.22 -1.09 -9.54
N ASN A 80 -0.83 -0.97 -10.81
CA ASN A 80 -1.44 0.02 -11.70
C ASN A 80 -2.93 -0.26 -11.93
N ALA A 81 -3.33 -1.52 -12.10
CA ALA A 81 -4.74 -1.89 -12.24
C ALA A 81 -5.55 -1.56 -10.98
N ILE A 82 -5.01 -1.86 -9.79
CA ILE A 82 -5.66 -1.53 -8.51
C ILE A 82 -5.81 -0.01 -8.33
N VAL A 83 -4.77 0.75 -8.64
CA VAL A 83 -4.80 2.22 -8.54
C VAL A 83 -5.77 2.82 -9.57
N ALA A 84 -5.79 2.28 -10.81
CA ALA A 84 -6.74 2.71 -11.82
C ALA A 84 -8.19 2.49 -11.38
N GLU A 85 -8.49 1.35 -10.75
CA GLU A 85 -9.83 1.09 -10.19
C GLU A 85 -10.20 2.09 -9.11
N ALA A 86 -9.29 2.36 -8.16
CA ALA A 86 -9.53 3.33 -7.11
C ALA A 86 -9.77 4.76 -7.66
N PHE A 87 -9.05 5.15 -8.72
CA PHE A 87 -9.28 6.43 -9.39
C PHE A 87 -10.62 6.46 -10.16
N CYS A 88 -11.02 5.36 -10.81
CA CYS A 88 -12.34 5.30 -11.44
C CYS A 88 -13.44 5.45 -10.39
N GLU A 89 -13.38 4.70 -9.28
CA GLU A 89 -14.36 4.84 -8.21
C GLU A 89 -14.43 6.27 -7.64
N ALA A 90 -13.27 6.91 -7.46
CA ALA A 90 -13.21 8.29 -7.00
C ALA A 90 -13.79 9.25 -8.04
N ALA A 91 -13.44 9.09 -9.31
CA ALA A 91 -13.95 9.95 -10.40
C ALA A 91 -15.47 9.83 -10.53
N ASP A 92 -16.01 8.61 -10.53
CA ASP A 92 -17.47 8.37 -10.62
C ASP A 92 -18.24 9.07 -9.48
N ARG A 93 -17.64 9.17 -8.30
CA ARG A 93 -18.24 9.83 -7.14
C ARG A 93 -18.12 11.36 -7.15
N LEU A 94 -17.05 11.87 -7.75
CA LEU A 94 -16.77 13.31 -7.81
C LEU A 94 -17.36 13.97 -9.06
N GLU A 95 -17.62 13.20 -10.10
CA GLU A 95 -18.21 13.70 -11.34
C GLU A 95 -19.65 14.20 -11.07
N GLY A 96 -19.88 15.46 -11.38
CA GLY A 96 -21.19 16.09 -11.19
C GLY A 96 -21.51 16.52 -9.75
N ALA A 97 -20.56 16.49 -8.82
CA ALA A 97 -20.75 17.01 -7.48
C ALA A 97 -21.00 18.54 -7.51
N GLU A 98 -22.05 19.00 -6.84
CA GLU A 98 -22.38 20.45 -6.75
C GLU A 98 -21.29 21.22 -5.97
N ASP A 99 -20.79 20.64 -4.88
CA ASP A 99 -19.66 21.13 -4.11
C ASP A 99 -18.51 20.12 -4.19
N PHE A 100 -17.59 20.38 -5.12
CA PHE A 100 -16.48 19.48 -5.39
C PHE A 100 -15.53 19.33 -4.20
N ASP A 101 -15.21 20.42 -3.51
CA ASP A 101 -14.28 20.41 -2.38
C ASP A 101 -14.85 19.60 -1.21
N MET A 102 -16.13 19.77 -0.93
CA MET A 102 -16.82 18.99 0.10
C MET A 102 -16.90 17.51 -0.28
N ALA A 103 -17.20 17.20 -1.53
CA ALA A 103 -17.26 15.82 -2.02
C ALA A 103 -15.90 15.12 -1.91
N VAL A 104 -14.81 15.81 -2.24
CA VAL A 104 -13.43 15.31 -2.06
C VAL A 104 -13.13 15.05 -0.57
N HIS A 105 -13.48 16.00 0.29
CA HIS A 105 -13.30 15.86 1.73
C HIS A 105 -14.04 14.63 2.28
N ASP A 106 -15.30 14.45 1.93
CA ASP A 106 -16.12 13.32 2.38
C ASP A 106 -15.59 11.98 1.85
N LEU A 107 -15.11 11.96 0.60
CA LEU A 107 -14.49 10.79 0.00
C LEU A 107 -13.21 10.38 0.75
N ILE A 108 -12.33 11.34 1.05
CA ILE A 108 -11.10 11.09 1.82
C ILE A 108 -11.44 10.57 3.21
N LYS A 109 -12.39 11.20 3.90
CA LYS A 109 -12.84 10.78 5.22
C LYS A 109 -13.39 9.35 5.22
N GLU A 110 -14.21 9.01 4.24
CA GLU A 110 -14.75 7.66 4.10
C GLU A 110 -13.64 6.63 3.85
N TYR A 111 -12.75 6.90 2.91
CA TYR A 111 -11.65 5.98 2.59
C TYR A 111 -10.69 5.80 3.76
N ALA A 112 -10.33 6.89 4.43
CA ALA A 112 -9.50 6.84 5.62
C ALA A 112 -10.14 5.98 6.72
N SER A 113 -11.42 6.21 7.01
CA SER A 113 -12.16 5.45 8.02
C SER A 113 -12.27 3.96 7.66
N LYS A 114 -12.61 3.65 6.40
CA LYS A 114 -12.82 2.28 5.91
C LYS A 114 -11.54 1.46 5.87
N HIS A 115 -10.41 2.09 5.59
CA HIS A 115 -9.14 1.44 5.34
C HIS A 115 -8.09 1.64 6.44
N GLN A 116 -8.43 2.28 7.55
CA GLN A 116 -7.52 2.54 8.67
C GLN A 116 -6.80 1.27 9.17
N ARG A 117 -7.42 0.11 9.05
CA ARG A 117 -6.83 -1.17 9.51
C ARG A 117 -5.53 -1.55 8.80
N ILE A 118 -5.22 -1.00 7.61
CA ILE A 118 -3.98 -1.27 6.89
C ILE A 118 -2.85 -0.32 7.26
N VAL A 119 -3.15 0.78 7.96
CA VAL A 119 -2.14 1.76 8.37
C VAL A 119 -1.39 1.23 9.57
N PHE A 120 -0.07 1.16 9.45
CA PHE A 120 0.82 0.74 10.53
C PHE A 120 2.16 1.47 10.41
N ASN A 121 2.49 2.29 11.40
CA ASN A 121 3.70 3.10 11.43
C ASN A 121 4.85 2.44 12.20
N GLY A 122 4.71 1.19 12.59
CA GLY A 122 5.77 0.39 13.20
C GLY A 122 6.62 -0.35 12.16
N ASN A 123 7.38 -1.34 12.64
CA ASN A 123 8.17 -2.21 11.77
C ASN A 123 7.27 -3.27 11.11
N GLY A 124 6.92 -3.08 9.83
CA GLY A 124 6.08 -3.98 9.03
C GLY A 124 6.70 -5.36 8.73
N TYR A 125 7.95 -5.58 9.14
CA TYR A 125 8.66 -6.87 9.00
C TYR A 125 8.80 -7.62 10.34
N SER A 126 8.27 -7.07 11.44
CA SER A 126 8.34 -7.68 12.76
C SER A 126 7.21 -8.67 13.02
N ASP A 127 7.45 -9.58 13.96
CA ASP A 127 6.42 -10.53 14.42
C ASP A 127 5.23 -9.81 15.07
N GLU A 128 5.46 -8.67 15.72
CA GLU A 128 4.41 -7.82 16.28
C GLU A 128 3.40 -7.38 15.22
N TRP A 129 3.88 -7.06 14.01
CA TRP A 129 2.98 -6.72 12.91
C TRP A 129 2.20 -7.93 12.42
N VAL A 130 2.82 -9.12 12.40
CA VAL A 130 2.12 -10.36 11.99
C VAL A 130 0.93 -10.62 12.90
N GLU A 131 1.12 -10.54 14.22
CA GLU A 131 0.06 -10.72 15.23
C GLU A 131 -1.01 -9.63 15.11
N GLU A 132 -0.61 -8.39 14.96
CA GLU A 132 -1.52 -7.25 14.81
C GLU A 132 -2.31 -7.32 13.51
N ALA A 133 -1.70 -7.73 12.41
CA ALA A 133 -2.36 -7.91 11.12
C ALA A 133 -3.44 -9.00 11.19
N GLU A 134 -3.14 -10.12 11.87
CA GLU A 134 -4.11 -11.18 12.12
C GLU A 134 -5.30 -10.68 12.96
N ARG A 135 -5.01 -9.94 14.03
CA ARG A 135 -6.04 -9.31 14.88
C ARG A 135 -6.95 -8.37 14.09
N ARG A 136 -6.39 -7.66 13.09
CA ARG A 136 -7.13 -6.76 12.19
C ARG A 136 -7.83 -7.47 11.03
N GLY A 137 -7.74 -8.80 10.96
CA GLY A 137 -8.31 -9.61 9.89
C GLY A 137 -7.67 -9.37 8.53
N LEU A 138 -6.37 -9.04 8.51
CA LEU A 138 -5.59 -8.89 7.28
C LEU A 138 -4.96 -10.23 6.91
N PRO A 139 -4.98 -10.63 5.63
CA PRO A 139 -4.38 -11.89 5.21
C PRO A 139 -2.85 -11.85 5.32
N ASN A 140 -2.27 -12.96 5.75
CA ASN A 140 -0.83 -13.18 5.75
C ASN A 140 -0.51 -14.49 5.02
N ILE A 141 -0.28 -14.41 3.72
CA ILE A 141 0.01 -15.55 2.87
C ILE A 141 1.53 -15.78 2.88
N LYS A 142 1.97 -16.89 3.44
CA LYS A 142 3.41 -17.20 3.64
C LYS A 142 4.00 -18.11 2.57
N SER A 143 3.15 -18.72 1.75
CA SER A 143 3.54 -19.67 0.72
C SER A 143 3.18 -19.15 -0.67
N MET A 144 4.09 -19.30 -1.62
CA MET A 144 3.83 -18.99 -3.03
C MET A 144 2.68 -19.84 -3.59
N VAL A 145 2.62 -21.12 -3.23
CA VAL A 145 1.55 -22.03 -3.64
C VAL A 145 0.18 -21.54 -3.21
N ASP A 146 0.10 -20.95 -2.01
CA ASP A 146 -1.15 -20.39 -1.49
C ASP A 146 -1.46 -19.00 -2.08
N ALA A 147 -0.46 -18.30 -2.58
CA ALA A 147 -0.61 -16.97 -3.19
C ALA A 147 -1.07 -17.02 -4.66
N ILE A 148 -0.58 -17.99 -5.42
CA ILE A 148 -0.85 -18.13 -6.86
C ILE A 148 -2.35 -18.10 -7.20
N PRO A 149 -3.25 -18.77 -6.47
CA PRO A 149 -4.69 -18.73 -6.78
C PRO A 149 -5.34 -17.34 -6.66
N ALA A 150 -4.68 -16.39 -6.02
CA ALA A 150 -5.19 -15.02 -5.95
C ALA A 150 -5.24 -14.32 -7.31
N LEU A 151 -4.44 -14.78 -8.29
CA LEU A 151 -4.37 -14.21 -9.64
C LEU A 151 -5.66 -14.39 -10.46
N ASN A 152 -6.38 -15.50 -10.26
CA ASN A 152 -7.59 -15.81 -11.04
C ASN A 152 -8.87 -15.87 -10.19
N THR A 153 -8.89 -15.23 -9.02
CA THR A 153 -10.12 -15.01 -8.29
C THR A 153 -11.11 -14.19 -9.12
N GLU A 154 -12.41 -14.35 -8.87
CA GLU A 154 -13.45 -13.56 -9.55
C GLU A 154 -13.16 -12.05 -9.48
N LYS A 155 -12.69 -11.57 -8.32
CA LYS A 155 -12.32 -10.17 -8.13
C LYS A 155 -11.13 -9.75 -9.00
N ALA A 156 -10.09 -10.58 -9.10
CA ALA A 156 -8.93 -10.29 -9.94
C ALA A 156 -9.29 -10.31 -11.43
N VAL A 157 -10.04 -11.31 -11.86
CA VAL A 157 -10.55 -11.42 -13.24
C VAL A 157 -11.35 -10.17 -13.60
N ALA A 158 -12.34 -9.79 -12.79
CA ALA A 158 -13.17 -8.62 -13.05
C ALA A 158 -12.34 -7.33 -13.15
N LEU A 159 -11.33 -7.16 -12.30
CA LEU A 159 -10.42 -6.01 -12.34
C LEU A 159 -9.64 -5.95 -13.64
N PHE A 160 -8.99 -7.05 -14.02
CA PHE A 160 -8.12 -7.06 -15.20
C PHE A 160 -8.91 -6.98 -16.51
N GLU A 161 -10.08 -7.63 -16.58
CA GLU A 161 -10.97 -7.54 -17.75
C GLU A 161 -11.55 -6.13 -17.91
N LYS A 162 -11.93 -5.46 -16.81
CA LYS A 162 -12.43 -4.07 -16.84
C LYS A 162 -11.47 -3.12 -17.54
N PHE A 163 -10.17 -3.28 -17.30
CA PHE A 163 -9.14 -2.42 -17.90
C PHE A 163 -8.50 -3.02 -19.17
N GLY A 164 -8.99 -4.15 -19.66
CA GLY A 164 -8.44 -4.80 -20.85
C GLY A 164 -6.99 -5.26 -20.70
N VAL A 165 -6.56 -5.53 -19.46
CA VAL A 165 -5.19 -5.93 -19.16
C VAL A 165 -4.99 -7.42 -19.41
N PHE A 166 -5.87 -8.25 -18.84
CA PHE A 166 -5.89 -9.70 -19.05
C PHE A 166 -7.32 -10.21 -19.13
N THR A 167 -7.52 -11.22 -19.96
CA THR A 167 -8.72 -12.04 -19.96
C THR A 167 -8.64 -13.14 -18.90
N LYS A 168 -9.78 -13.73 -18.55
CA LYS A 168 -9.80 -14.90 -17.65
C LYS A 168 -8.89 -16.03 -18.14
N ALA A 169 -8.90 -16.32 -19.43
CA ALA A 169 -8.07 -17.40 -20.01
C ALA A 169 -6.57 -17.12 -19.86
N GLU A 170 -6.16 -15.86 -20.00
CA GLU A 170 -4.76 -15.46 -19.78
C GLU A 170 -4.36 -15.55 -18.31
N LEU A 171 -5.25 -15.20 -17.40
CA LEU A 171 -5.00 -15.34 -15.95
C LEU A 171 -4.93 -16.81 -15.53
N ASP A 172 -5.82 -17.66 -16.03
CA ASP A 172 -5.77 -19.11 -15.79
C ASP A 172 -4.44 -19.71 -16.29
N SER A 173 -4.01 -19.32 -17.50
CA SER A 173 -2.71 -19.75 -18.03
C SER A 173 -1.52 -19.29 -17.19
N ARG A 174 -1.58 -18.06 -16.64
CA ARG A 174 -0.52 -17.53 -15.76
C ARG A 174 -0.45 -18.31 -14.45
N VAL A 175 -1.58 -18.65 -13.87
CA VAL A 175 -1.64 -19.50 -12.66
C VAL A 175 -0.93 -20.84 -12.90
N GLU A 176 -1.17 -21.50 -14.03
CA GLU A 176 -0.49 -22.76 -14.38
C GLU A 176 1.04 -22.56 -14.56
N ILE A 177 1.44 -21.47 -15.23
CA ILE A 177 2.84 -21.13 -15.43
C ILE A 177 3.55 -20.88 -14.09
N GLU A 178 2.92 -20.15 -13.17
CA GLU A 178 3.50 -19.88 -11.85
C GLU A 178 3.67 -21.16 -11.03
N TYR A 179 2.72 -22.07 -11.06
CA TYR A 179 2.88 -23.40 -10.43
C TYR A 179 4.02 -24.22 -11.04
N GLU A 180 4.11 -24.21 -12.37
CA GLU A 180 5.19 -24.92 -13.06
C GLU A 180 6.56 -24.33 -12.72
N THR A 181 6.68 -23.00 -12.70
CA THR A 181 7.89 -22.27 -12.35
C THR A 181 8.31 -22.59 -10.93
N TYR A 182 7.39 -22.47 -9.97
CA TYR A 182 7.63 -22.81 -8.58
C TYR A 182 8.11 -24.25 -8.41
N ALA A 183 7.46 -25.21 -9.06
CA ALA A 183 7.84 -26.61 -9.00
C ALA A 183 9.26 -26.86 -9.57
N LYS A 184 9.64 -26.14 -10.64
CA LYS A 184 11.00 -26.21 -11.21
C LYS A 184 12.05 -25.66 -10.26
N GLU A 185 11.79 -24.49 -9.66
CA GLU A 185 12.70 -23.84 -8.72
C GLU A 185 12.97 -24.72 -7.49
N ILE A 186 11.91 -25.21 -6.85
CA ILE A 186 12.04 -26.13 -5.70
C ILE A 186 12.80 -27.39 -6.05
N ASN A 187 12.59 -27.95 -7.24
CA ASN A 187 13.35 -29.14 -7.68
C ASN A 187 14.84 -28.83 -7.92
N ILE A 188 15.18 -27.62 -8.37
CA ILE A 188 16.57 -27.19 -8.53
C ILE A 188 17.23 -27.02 -7.17
N GLU A 189 16.60 -26.31 -6.26
CA GLU A 189 17.10 -26.09 -4.90
C GLU A 189 17.28 -27.40 -4.13
N ALA A 190 16.35 -28.34 -4.28
CA ALA A 190 16.46 -29.64 -3.61
C ALA A 190 17.61 -30.55 -4.15
N LYS A 191 18.15 -30.21 -5.31
CA LYS A 191 19.26 -30.96 -5.93
C LYS A 191 20.62 -30.29 -5.76
N ALA A 192 20.65 -29.04 -5.35
CA ALA A 192 21.86 -28.27 -5.10
C ALA A 192 22.42 -28.54 -3.70
#